data_188bd88795978beec1b9319c609a062a
#
_entry.id   188bd88795978beec1b9319c609a062a
#
_cell.length_a   1.000
_cell.length_b   1.000
_cell.length_c   1.000
_cell.angle_alpha   90.00
_cell.angle_beta   90.00
_cell.angle_gamma   90.00
#
_symmetry.space_group_name_H-M   'P 1'
#
loop_
_entity.id
_entity.type
_entity.pdbx_description
1 polymer ?
#
loop_
_entity_poly.entity_id
_entity_poly.type
_entity_poly.pdbx_seq_one_letter_code
_entity_poly.pdbx_strand_id
1 'polypeptide(L)'
;MLPFLTLLFATAGDPYVSSGFLTIPAEVKLGPMSAVEVDQKGNIYVLHRGEPGLVKFNKKGEYIKGWGNGMFKVAHGLRVDRAGNVWTTDNGNHVLRQFSPEGELLRTLGEVGVSGPDQTHFRAPDDVVFSSTGEMYVADSGNGRIVHLDANGKFLSQFGKKGKGNGEFSTAHGLAIDRQNRLYVADRGNNRVQVFSPAGEFVAEWKGFGNPFGLLVVNQELLVSEGDINKIFHFTLSSGKIAAEWGNPEMLKLPHLMSTDKKGNLYVAEVNGKRVQIFKKAK
;
A
#
# COMPACT_ATOMS: atom_id res chain seq x y z
N MET A 1 31.00 -20.05 14.91
CA MET A 1 30.25 -19.35 13.84
C MET A 1 29.84 -18.00 14.40
N LEU A 2 30.56 -16.94 14.04
CA LEU A 2 30.21 -15.58 14.45
C LEU A 2 28.98 -15.13 13.66
N PRO A 3 27.99 -14.44 14.29
CA PRO A 3 26.88 -13.88 13.56
C PRO A 3 27.41 -12.75 12.65
N PHE A 4 27.09 -12.82 11.38
CA PHE A 4 27.31 -11.72 10.43
C PHE A 4 26.57 -10.48 10.97
N LEU A 5 27.34 -9.52 11.44
CA LEU A 5 26.87 -8.20 11.77
C LEU A 5 26.50 -7.52 10.43
N THR A 6 25.23 -7.50 10.09
CA THR A 6 24.74 -6.77 8.92
C THR A 6 25.02 -5.29 9.17
N LEU A 7 26.01 -4.73 8.49
CA LEU A 7 26.29 -3.31 8.53
C LEU A 7 25.05 -2.55 8.00
N LEU A 8 24.47 -1.78 8.88
CA LEU A 8 23.37 -0.87 8.61
C LEU A 8 23.93 0.37 7.89
N PHE A 9 23.71 0.49 6.61
CA PHE A 9 24.04 1.71 5.85
C PHE A 9 22.93 2.75 6.09
N ALA A 10 23.11 3.60 7.09
CA ALA A 10 22.42 4.87 7.16
C ALA A 10 23.43 5.97 6.74
N THR A 11 23.06 6.80 5.77
CA THR A 11 23.78 8.05 5.55
C THR A 11 23.42 9.02 6.68
N ALA A 12 24.37 9.83 7.12
CA ALA A 12 24.11 10.84 8.14
C ALA A 12 22.99 11.78 7.65
N GLY A 13 21.82 11.73 8.28
CA GLY A 13 20.65 12.54 7.93
C GLY A 13 19.43 11.75 7.42
N ASP A 14 19.53 10.43 7.21
CA ASP A 14 18.37 9.63 6.85
C ASP A 14 17.34 9.61 7.99
N PRO A 15 16.05 9.86 7.73
CA PRO A 15 15.01 9.90 8.76
C PRO A 15 14.70 8.52 9.36
N TYR A 16 15.15 7.47 8.69
CA TYR A 16 14.94 6.07 9.09
C TYR A 16 16.23 5.24 8.96
N VAL A 17 16.43 4.34 9.92
CA VAL A 17 17.56 3.40 9.95
C VAL A 17 17.04 1.98 9.87
N SER A 18 17.58 1.17 8.95
CA SER A 18 17.20 -0.24 8.84
C SER A 18 17.45 -0.97 10.15
N SER A 19 16.48 -1.73 10.61
CA SER A 19 16.59 -2.58 11.81
C SER A 19 16.50 -4.08 11.49
N GLY A 20 16.52 -4.44 10.21
CA GLY A 20 16.47 -5.81 9.73
C GLY A 20 15.22 -6.12 8.90
N PHE A 21 14.91 -7.38 8.80
CA PHE A 21 13.82 -7.91 7.97
C PHE A 21 12.85 -8.72 8.81
N LEU A 22 11.59 -8.76 8.38
CA LEU A 22 10.62 -9.70 8.93
C LEU A 22 11.03 -11.13 8.53
N THR A 23 11.18 -12.00 9.53
CA THR A 23 11.54 -13.40 9.28
C THR A 23 10.32 -14.18 8.84
N ILE A 24 10.30 -14.57 7.59
CA ILE A 24 9.22 -15.38 7.00
C ILE A 24 9.65 -16.85 7.00
N PRO A 25 8.81 -17.78 7.52
CA PRO A 25 9.18 -19.19 7.60
C PRO A 25 9.44 -19.82 6.23
N ALA A 26 10.34 -20.81 6.19
CA ALA A 26 10.76 -21.46 4.94
C ALA A 26 9.62 -22.22 4.23
N GLU A 27 8.60 -22.65 4.97
CA GLU A 27 7.42 -23.30 4.41
C GLU A 27 6.53 -22.37 3.57
N VAL A 28 6.65 -21.04 3.74
CA VAL A 28 5.97 -20.05 2.91
C VAL A 28 6.70 -19.91 1.57
N LYS A 29 6.06 -20.31 0.49
CA LYS A 29 6.62 -20.18 -0.87
C LYS A 29 6.55 -18.73 -1.32
N LEU A 30 7.56 -17.94 -0.97
CA LEU A 30 7.59 -16.51 -1.24
C LEU A 30 7.57 -16.19 -2.75
N GLY A 31 6.67 -15.28 -3.11
CA GLY A 31 6.69 -14.53 -4.37
C GLY A 31 7.09 -13.07 -4.17
N PRO A 32 7.03 -12.24 -5.22
CA PRO A 32 7.18 -10.80 -5.10
C PRO A 32 6.26 -10.22 -4.02
N MET A 33 6.82 -9.37 -3.13
CA MET A 33 6.01 -8.73 -2.08
C MET A 33 5.18 -7.61 -2.68
N SER A 34 3.88 -7.61 -2.38
CA SER A 34 2.96 -6.56 -2.84
C SER A 34 2.72 -5.53 -1.76
N ALA A 35 2.46 -5.95 -0.52
CA ALA A 35 2.09 -5.03 0.55
C ALA A 35 2.42 -5.57 1.93
N VAL A 36 2.57 -4.65 2.87
CA VAL A 36 2.61 -4.92 4.31
C VAL A 36 1.66 -3.96 5.01
N GLU A 37 0.93 -4.44 6.01
CA GLU A 37 0.04 -3.61 6.84
C GLU A 37 0.18 -4.01 8.30
N VAL A 38 0.15 -3.02 9.19
CA VAL A 38 0.23 -3.21 10.65
C VAL A 38 -1.06 -2.75 11.28
N ASP A 39 -1.77 -3.66 11.95
CA ASP A 39 -3.03 -3.33 12.62
C ASP A 39 -2.83 -2.54 13.92
N GLN A 40 -3.94 -2.08 14.50
CA GLN A 40 -3.92 -1.32 15.75
C GLN A 40 -3.43 -2.14 16.96
N LYS A 41 -3.43 -3.47 16.90
CA LYS A 41 -2.91 -4.38 17.93
C LYS A 41 -1.42 -4.65 17.74
N GLY A 42 -0.86 -4.22 16.60
CA GLY A 42 0.53 -4.42 16.19
C GLY A 42 0.77 -5.72 15.44
N ASN A 43 -0.28 -6.47 15.06
CA ASN A 43 -0.10 -7.62 14.18
C ASN A 43 0.30 -7.12 12.79
N ILE A 44 1.20 -7.87 12.15
CA ILE A 44 1.74 -7.54 10.84
C ILE A 44 1.12 -8.51 9.83
N TYR A 45 0.57 -7.97 8.76
CA TYR A 45 0.04 -8.73 7.64
C TYR A 45 0.89 -8.45 6.41
N VAL A 46 1.22 -9.49 5.67
CA VAL A 46 2.00 -9.39 4.43
C VAL A 46 1.25 -10.06 3.30
N LEU A 47 1.09 -9.36 2.19
CA LEU A 47 0.52 -9.87 0.96
C LEU A 47 1.63 -10.04 -0.07
N HIS A 48 1.74 -11.23 -0.66
CA HIS A 48 2.72 -11.51 -1.68
C HIS A 48 2.16 -12.44 -2.78
N ARG A 49 2.87 -12.54 -3.89
CA ARG A 49 2.45 -13.32 -5.07
C ARG A 49 2.95 -14.75 -5.04
N GLY A 50 3.05 -15.34 -3.86
CA GLY A 50 3.39 -16.75 -3.61
C GLY A 50 2.29 -17.41 -2.79
N GLU A 51 2.60 -18.54 -2.13
CA GLU A 51 1.62 -19.33 -1.39
C GLU A 51 2.08 -19.64 0.04
N PRO A 52 1.21 -19.45 1.05
CA PRO A 52 -0.09 -18.79 0.97
C PRO A 52 0.06 -17.29 0.65
N GLY A 53 -0.90 -16.70 -0.09
CA GLY A 53 -0.79 -15.30 -0.55
C GLY A 53 -0.80 -14.25 0.56
N LEU A 54 -1.45 -14.54 1.69
CA LEU A 54 -1.47 -13.73 2.91
C LEU A 54 -0.78 -14.45 4.05
N VAL A 55 0.04 -13.73 4.80
CA VAL A 55 0.69 -14.22 6.03
C VAL A 55 0.54 -13.21 7.16
N LYS A 56 0.34 -13.71 8.38
CA LYS A 56 0.14 -12.93 9.60
C LYS A 56 1.23 -13.22 10.62
N PHE A 57 1.73 -12.16 11.23
CA PHE A 57 2.68 -12.19 12.34
C PHE A 57 2.10 -11.44 13.54
N ASN A 58 2.56 -11.79 14.72
CA ASN A 58 2.24 -11.02 15.91
C ASN A 58 3.12 -9.74 16.00
N LYS A 59 2.86 -8.91 17.01
CA LYS A 59 3.58 -7.65 17.25
C LYS A 59 5.09 -7.78 17.53
N LYS A 60 5.58 -9.01 17.72
CA LYS A 60 7.02 -9.30 17.87
C LYS A 60 7.66 -9.73 16.56
N GLY A 61 6.84 -9.89 15.47
CA GLY A 61 7.29 -10.41 14.19
C GLY A 61 7.37 -11.95 14.14
N GLU A 62 6.74 -12.64 15.10
CA GLU A 62 6.63 -14.11 15.10
C GLU A 62 5.47 -14.52 14.22
N TYR A 63 5.71 -15.48 13.31
CA TYR A 63 4.70 -16.01 12.40
C TYR A 63 3.56 -16.66 13.15
N ILE A 64 2.33 -16.39 12.72
CA ILE A 64 1.12 -16.99 13.29
C ILE A 64 0.54 -18.00 12.32
N LYS A 65 0.22 -17.55 11.09
CA LYS A 65 -0.41 -18.37 10.07
C LYS A 65 -0.40 -17.69 8.70
N GLY A 66 -0.69 -18.49 7.67
CA GLY A 66 -0.99 -17.96 6.34
C GLY A 66 -2.32 -18.51 5.81
N TRP A 67 -2.91 -17.82 4.85
CA TRP A 67 -4.14 -18.22 4.17
C TRP A 67 -4.22 -17.66 2.74
N GLY A 68 -5.29 -18.01 2.03
CA GLY A 68 -5.53 -17.51 0.67
C GLY A 68 -4.83 -18.33 -0.43
N ASN A 69 -4.52 -19.61 -0.16
CA ASN A 69 -3.97 -20.52 -1.18
C ASN A 69 -4.89 -20.58 -2.39
N GLY A 70 -4.34 -20.37 -3.60
CA GLY A 70 -5.06 -20.42 -4.87
C GLY A 70 -6.09 -19.31 -5.06
N MET A 71 -6.21 -18.35 -4.13
CA MET A 71 -7.21 -17.30 -4.20
C MET A 71 -6.79 -16.11 -5.06
N PHE A 72 -5.48 -15.86 -5.17
CA PHE A 72 -4.95 -14.65 -5.81
C PHE A 72 -4.35 -14.97 -7.18
N LYS A 73 -4.73 -14.18 -8.19
CA LYS A 73 -4.09 -14.20 -9.50
C LYS A 73 -2.94 -13.20 -9.58
N VAL A 74 -3.18 -11.97 -9.11
CA VAL A 74 -2.16 -10.94 -8.92
C VAL A 74 -2.49 -10.17 -7.66
N ALA A 75 -2.08 -10.68 -6.50
CA ALA A 75 -2.23 -10.00 -5.22
C ALA A 75 -1.54 -8.63 -5.25
N HIS A 76 -2.22 -7.53 -4.84
CA HIS A 76 -1.66 -6.20 -4.99
C HIS A 76 -1.76 -5.31 -3.75
N GLY A 77 -2.91 -4.79 -3.38
CA GLY A 77 -3.12 -3.92 -2.22
C GLY A 77 -3.51 -4.69 -0.96
N LEU A 78 -3.12 -4.19 0.19
CA LEU A 78 -3.43 -4.75 1.51
C LEU A 78 -3.71 -3.60 2.48
N ARG A 79 -4.86 -3.64 3.15
CA ARG A 79 -5.23 -2.69 4.21
C ARG A 79 -5.97 -3.41 5.34
N VAL A 80 -5.92 -2.83 6.53
CA VAL A 80 -6.73 -3.27 7.67
C VAL A 80 -7.73 -2.17 8.01
N ASP A 81 -9.02 -2.50 8.04
CA ASP A 81 -10.07 -1.56 8.43
C ASP A 81 -10.10 -1.32 9.95
N ARG A 82 -10.94 -0.39 10.40
CA ARG A 82 -11.06 -0.05 11.82
C ARG A 82 -11.58 -1.20 12.71
N ALA A 83 -12.35 -2.11 12.14
CA ALA A 83 -12.84 -3.31 12.82
C ALA A 83 -11.74 -4.38 12.94
N GLY A 84 -10.63 -4.21 12.23
CA GLY A 84 -9.50 -5.14 12.18
C GLY A 84 -9.61 -6.16 11.05
N ASN A 85 -10.58 -6.03 10.14
CA ASN A 85 -10.67 -6.92 8.99
C ASN A 85 -9.60 -6.57 7.97
N VAL A 86 -9.12 -7.60 7.30
CA VAL A 86 -8.03 -7.54 6.32
C VAL A 86 -8.61 -7.44 4.92
N TRP A 87 -8.30 -6.36 4.22
CA TRP A 87 -8.74 -6.14 2.86
C TRP A 87 -7.59 -6.31 1.89
N THR A 88 -7.88 -6.96 0.77
CA THR A 88 -6.93 -7.14 -0.32
C THR A 88 -7.53 -6.73 -1.63
N THR A 89 -6.71 -6.20 -2.53
CA THR A 89 -7.04 -6.09 -3.95
C THR A 89 -6.35 -7.20 -4.73
N ASP A 90 -7.04 -7.75 -5.70
CA ASP A 90 -6.51 -8.72 -6.64
C ASP A 90 -6.62 -8.14 -8.06
N ASN A 91 -5.53 -7.58 -8.52
CA ASN A 91 -5.43 -6.92 -9.81
C ASN A 91 -5.76 -7.88 -10.97
N GLY A 92 -5.33 -9.14 -10.88
CA GLY A 92 -5.57 -10.14 -11.93
C GLY A 92 -6.95 -10.78 -11.91
N ASN A 93 -7.62 -10.82 -10.75
CA ASN A 93 -9.00 -11.32 -10.61
C ASN A 93 -10.04 -10.18 -10.61
N HIS A 94 -9.60 -8.93 -10.62
CA HIS A 94 -10.47 -7.74 -10.71
C HIS A 94 -11.41 -7.55 -9.51
N VAL A 95 -11.00 -8.00 -8.32
CA VAL A 95 -11.83 -7.99 -7.11
C VAL A 95 -11.11 -7.42 -5.90
N LEU A 96 -11.90 -7.00 -4.90
CA LEU A 96 -11.45 -6.80 -3.54
C LEU A 96 -11.99 -7.95 -2.68
N ARG A 97 -11.20 -8.41 -1.69
CA ARG A 97 -11.65 -9.39 -0.70
C ARG A 97 -11.45 -8.87 0.70
N GLN A 98 -12.44 -9.11 1.56
CA GLN A 98 -12.38 -8.85 2.99
C GLN A 98 -12.28 -10.17 3.73
N PHE A 99 -11.30 -10.25 4.63
CA PHE A 99 -11.11 -11.39 5.52
C PHE A 99 -11.25 -10.93 6.97
N SER A 100 -11.71 -11.83 7.84
CA SER A 100 -11.56 -11.63 9.28
C SER A 100 -10.08 -11.59 9.68
N PRO A 101 -9.75 -11.06 10.87
CA PRO A 101 -8.37 -11.15 11.40
C PRO A 101 -7.84 -12.58 11.52
N GLU A 102 -8.74 -13.56 11.56
CA GLU A 102 -8.47 -15.01 11.63
C GLU A 102 -8.35 -15.65 10.25
N GLY A 103 -8.57 -14.88 9.16
CA GLY A 103 -8.38 -15.32 7.77
C GLY A 103 -9.60 -15.96 7.11
N GLU A 104 -10.80 -15.82 7.70
CA GLU A 104 -12.06 -16.24 7.08
C GLU A 104 -12.45 -15.22 6.01
N LEU A 105 -12.82 -15.68 4.81
CA LEU A 105 -13.35 -14.81 3.76
C LEU A 105 -14.76 -14.33 4.16
N LEU A 106 -14.90 -13.03 4.39
CA LEU A 106 -16.17 -12.42 4.78
C LEU A 106 -16.98 -11.98 3.57
N ARG A 107 -16.33 -11.39 2.57
CA ARG A 107 -16.98 -10.97 1.32
C ARG A 107 -15.98 -10.72 0.19
N THR A 108 -16.52 -10.68 -1.02
CA THR A 108 -15.82 -10.26 -2.24
C THR A 108 -16.61 -9.13 -2.89
N LEU A 109 -15.94 -8.05 -3.29
CA LEU A 109 -16.50 -6.98 -4.12
C LEU A 109 -15.98 -7.15 -5.53
N GLY A 110 -16.86 -7.07 -6.52
CA GLY A 110 -16.59 -7.47 -7.90
C GLY A 110 -16.91 -8.95 -8.13
N GLU A 111 -16.75 -9.40 -9.36
CA GLU A 111 -16.89 -10.80 -9.78
C GLU A 111 -15.54 -11.35 -10.22
N VAL A 112 -15.15 -12.53 -9.67
CA VAL A 112 -13.81 -13.10 -9.90
C VAL A 112 -13.56 -13.37 -11.37
N GLY A 113 -12.53 -12.72 -11.93
CA GLY A 113 -12.13 -12.84 -13.33
C GLY A 113 -12.94 -11.99 -14.30
N VAL A 114 -13.96 -11.28 -13.83
CA VAL A 114 -14.80 -10.41 -14.67
C VAL A 114 -14.40 -8.95 -14.44
N SER A 115 -13.94 -8.27 -15.49
CA SER A 115 -13.61 -6.85 -15.44
C SER A 115 -14.70 -6.00 -16.07
N GLY A 116 -14.97 -4.82 -15.50
CA GLY A 116 -15.95 -3.89 -16.05
C GLY A 116 -15.79 -2.46 -15.52
N PRO A 117 -16.35 -1.45 -16.22
CA PRO A 117 -16.33 -0.06 -15.79
C PRO A 117 -17.61 0.36 -15.05
N ASP A 118 -18.55 -0.56 -14.83
CA ASP A 118 -19.81 -0.26 -14.16
C ASP A 118 -19.65 -0.07 -12.64
N GLN A 119 -20.76 0.00 -11.90
CA GLN A 119 -20.78 0.29 -10.47
C GLN A 119 -20.42 -0.91 -9.59
N THR A 120 -20.40 -2.12 -10.13
CA THR A 120 -20.21 -3.38 -9.41
C THR A 120 -18.92 -4.09 -9.77
N HIS A 121 -18.30 -3.74 -10.91
CA HIS A 121 -17.06 -4.34 -11.37
C HIS A 121 -15.89 -3.36 -11.35
N PHE A 122 -14.71 -3.94 -11.22
CA PHE A 122 -13.43 -3.23 -11.31
C PHE A 122 -12.60 -3.76 -12.49
N ARG A 123 -11.56 -3.05 -12.83
CA ARG A 123 -10.55 -3.52 -13.78
C ARG A 123 -9.16 -3.29 -13.19
N ALA A 124 -8.49 -4.37 -12.79
CA ALA A 124 -7.19 -4.31 -12.16
C ALA A 124 -7.14 -3.30 -10.98
N PRO A 125 -7.93 -3.52 -9.90
CA PRO A 125 -7.87 -2.64 -8.73
C PRO A 125 -6.52 -2.78 -8.03
N ASP A 126 -5.82 -1.66 -7.82
CA ASP A 126 -4.47 -1.66 -7.25
C ASP A 126 -4.45 -1.45 -5.74
N ASP A 127 -5.25 -0.55 -5.20
CA ASP A 127 -5.26 -0.27 -3.75
C ASP A 127 -6.66 0.14 -3.27
N VAL A 128 -6.87 0.09 -1.95
CA VAL A 128 -8.09 0.57 -1.27
C VAL A 128 -7.69 1.29 0.01
N VAL A 129 -8.35 2.41 0.33
CA VAL A 129 -8.17 3.09 1.62
C VAL A 129 -9.52 3.44 2.22
N PHE A 130 -9.54 3.67 3.54
CA PHE A 130 -10.76 3.90 4.31
C PHE A 130 -10.79 5.32 4.88
N SER A 131 -11.92 6.00 4.69
CA SER A 131 -12.19 7.29 5.33
C SER A 131 -12.37 7.15 6.85
N SER A 132 -12.49 8.30 7.51
CA SER A 132 -12.79 8.32 8.95
C SER A 132 -14.17 7.74 9.30
N THR A 133 -15.08 7.66 8.36
CA THR A 133 -16.43 7.07 8.49
C THR A 133 -16.50 5.61 8.05
N GLY A 134 -15.41 5.06 7.50
CA GLY A 134 -15.33 3.68 7.01
C GLY A 134 -15.69 3.52 5.53
N GLU A 135 -16.00 4.61 4.83
CA GLU A 135 -16.16 4.60 3.38
C GLU A 135 -14.85 4.23 2.69
N MET A 136 -14.95 3.63 1.52
CA MET A 136 -13.79 3.10 0.78
C MET A 136 -13.52 3.90 -0.48
N TYR A 137 -12.26 4.19 -0.75
CA TYR A 137 -11.78 4.67 -2.04
C TYR A 137 -10.91 3.59 -2.66
N VAL A 138 -11.27 3.17 -3.88
CA VAL A 138 -10.58 2.09 -4.61
C VAL A 138 -9.89 2.67 -5.83
N ALA A 139 -8.60 2.42 -5.97
CA ALA A 139 -7.86 2.71 -7.20
C ALA A 139 -8.21 1.66 -8.25
N ASP A 140 -9.19 1.95 -9.09
CA ASP A 140 -9.61 1.10 -10.22
C ASP A 140 -8.75 1.41 -11.46
N SER A 141 -7.49 0.99 -11.36
CA SER A 141 -6.39 1.41 -12.24
C SER A 141 -6.63 1.08 -13.70
N GLY A 142 -7.16 -0.10 -13.98
CA GLY A 142 -7.44 -0.53 -15.34
C GLY A 142 -8.49 0.34 -16.02
N ASN A 143 -9.44 0.91 -15.27
CA ASN A 143 -10.43 1.85 -15.76
C ASN A 143 -9.98 3.32 -15.65
N GLY A 144 -8.87 3.61 -14.95
CA GLY A 144 -8.34 4.96 -14.77
C GLY A 144 -9.22 5.85 -13.90
N ARG A 145 -9.87 5.27 -12.88
CA ARG A 145 -10.79 5.98 -11.99
C ARG A 145 -10.54 5.64 -10.53
N ILE A 146 -11.06 6.47 -9.65
CA ILE A 146 -11.25 6.15 -8.24
C ILE A 146 -12.73 5.86 -8.01
N VAL A 147 -13.04 4.72 -7.42
CA VAL A 147 -14.41 4.34 -7.05
C VAL A 147 -14.59 4.61 -5.56
N HIS A 148 -15.65 5.32 -5.20
CA HIS A 148 -16.05 5.62 -3.83
C HIS A 148 -17.23 4.75 -3.44
N LEU A 149 -17.08 3.97 -2.38
CA LEU A 149 -18.07 3.02 -1.86
C LEU A 149 -18.39 3.35 -0.40
N ASP A 150 -19.58 3.01 0.05
CA ASP A 150 -19.91 3.03 1.49
C ASP A 150 -19.18 1.91 2.25
N ALA A 151 -19.30 1.89 3.58
CA ALA A 151 -18.69 0.88 4.44
C ALA A 151 -19.17 -0.56 4.15
N ASN A 152 -20.32 -0.69 3.47
CA ASN A 152 -20.89 -1.98 3.06
C ASN A 152 -20.48 -2.39 1.64
N GLY A 153 -19.67 -1.56 0.94
CA GLY A 153 -19.22 -1.82 -0.42
C GLY A 153 -20.22 -1.42 -1.50
N LYS A 154 -21.27 -0.66 -1.15
CA LYS A 154 -22.23 -0.13 -2.12
C LYS A 154 -21.63 1.11 -2.79
N PHE A 155 -21.78 1.20 -4.11
CA PHE A 155 -21.33 2.34 -4.91
C PHE A 155 -22.01 3.64 -4.47
N LEU A 156 -21.19 4.67 -4.24
CA LEU A 156 -21.61 6.03 -3.93
C LEU A 156 -21.33 6.97 -5.11
N SER A 157 -20.08 6.99 -5.56
CA SER A 157 -19.63 7.84 -6.66
C SER A 157 -18.33 7.31 -7.28
N GLN A 158 -17.89 7.97 -8.34
CA GLN A 158 -16.57 7.77 -8.92
C GLN A 158 -16.06 9.07 -9.53
N PHE A 159 -14.76 9.18 -9.65
CA PHE A 159 -14.12 10.29 -10.35
C PHE A 159 -12.84 9.82 -11.07
N GLY A 160 -12.39 10.63 -12.01
CA GLY A 160 -11.24 10.31 -12.84
C GLY A 160 -11.58 9.58 -14.13
N LYS A 161 -10.63 9.61 -15.04
CA LYS A 161 -10.60 8.90 -16.33
C LYS A 161 -9.16 8.75 -16.79
N LYS A 162 -8.92 7.94 -17.79
CA LYS A 162 -7.58 7.82 -18.42
C LYS A 162 -7.13 9.15 -19.03
N GLY A 163 -5.89 9.54 -18.73
CA GLY A 163 -5.28 10.76 -19.27
C GLY A 163 -4.13 11.31 -18.43
N LYS A 164 -3.77 12.59 -18.70
CA LYS A 164 -2.65 13.30 -18.06
C LYS A 164 -3.04 14.63 -17.41
N GLY A 165 -4.28 15.07 -17.61
CA GLY A 165 -4.83 16.29 -17.00
C GLY A 165 -5.10 16.12 -15.51
N ASN A 166 -5.56 17.22 -14.86
CA ASN A 166 -5.99 17.20 -13.48
C ASN A 166 -7.23 16.31 -13.33
N GLY A 167 -7.22 15.39 -12.37
CA GLY A 167 -8.27 14.39 -12.20
C GLY A 167 -8.25 13.27 -13.24
N GLU A 168 -7.26 13.22 -14.13
CA GLU A 168 -7.05 12.10 -15.05
C GLU A 168 -5.87 11.24 -14.57
N PHE A 169 -5.90 9.94 -14.84
CA PHE A 169 -4.87 9.00 -14.40
C PHE A 169 -4.32 8.18 -15.57
N SER A 170 -2.99 8.04 -15.64
CA SER A 170 -2.38 6.99 -16.44
C SER A 170 -2.46 5.65 -15.70
N THR A 171 -2.06 5.63 -14.43
CA THR A 171 -2.19 4.47 -13.53
C THR A 171 -2.40 4.98 -12.11
N ALA A 172 -3.65 4.96 -11.63
CA ALA A 172 -3.94 5.22 -10.22
C ALA A 172 -3.49 4.00 -9.40
N HIS A 173 -2.32 4.06 -8.75
CA HIS A 173 -1.67 2.90 -8.14
C HIS A 173 -1.88 2.84 -6.61
N GLY A 174 -1.05 3.51 -5.85
CA GLY A 174 -1.17 3.55 -4.39
C GLY A 174 -2.08 4.69 -3.92
N LEU A 175 -2.78 4.47 -2.83
CA LEU A 175 -3.66 5.43 -2.19
C LEU A 175 -3.21 5.72 -0.76
N ALA A 176 -3.45 6.96 -0.31
CA ALA A 176 -3.41 7.31 1.10
C ALA A 176 -4.52 8.31 1.41
N ILE A 177 -4.93 8.38 2.67
CA ILE A 177 -5.95 9.31 3.14
C ILE A 177 -5.44 9.96 4.43
N ASP A 178 -5.67 11.25 4.58
CA ASP A 178 -5.28 11.98 5.78
C ASP A 178 -6.45 12.13 6.79
N ARG A 179 -6.17 12.77 7.91
CA ARG A 179 -7.16 13.00 8.97
C ARG A 179 -8.31 13.92 8.57
N GLN A 180 -8.14 14.71 7.51
CA GLN A 180 -9.17 15.55 6.89
C GLN A 180 -9.94 14.82 5.78
N ASN A 181 -9.69 13.52 5.62
CA ASN A 181 -10.21 12.67 4.53
C ASN A 181 -9.82 13.18 3.13
N ARG A 182 -8.73 13.93 2.99
CA ARG A 182 -8.17 14.23 1.66
C ARG A 182 -7.52 12.96 1.12
N LEU A 183 -7.79 12.66 -0.13
CA LEU A 183 -7.26 11.48 -0.80
C LEU A 183 -6.02 11.84 -1.60
N TYR A 184 -4.97 11.06 -1.43
CA TYR A 184 -3.72 11.12 -2.19
C TYR A 184 -3.66 9.92 -3.12
N VAL A 185 -3.42 10.16 -4.40
CA VAL A 185 -3.38 9.13 -5.45
C VAL A 185 -2.01 9.15 -6.11
N ALA A 186 -1.29 8.04 -6.03
CA ALA A 186 -0.08 7.83 -6.83
C ALA A 186 -0.49 7.60 -8.29
N ASP A 187 -0.44 8.63 -9.09
CA ASP A 187 -0.65 8.56 -10.54
C ASP A 187 0.67 8.15 -11.22
N ARG A 188 0.97 6.87 -11.03
CA ARG A 188 2.25 6.24 -11.32
C ARG A 188 2.71 6.49 -12.74
N GLY A 189 1.86 6.24 -13.74
CA GLY A 189 2.24 6.40 -15.14
C GLY A 189 2.39 7.86 -15.59
N ASN A 190 2.03 8.85 -14.74
CA ASN A 190 2.24 10.27 -14.97
C ASN A 190 3.31 10.88 -14.04
N ASN A 191 4.01 10.08 -13.25
CA ASN A 191 5.08 10.50 -12.33
C ASN A 191 4.65 11.62 -11.37
N ARG A 192 3.49 11.47 -10.75
CA ARG A 192 2.94 12.47 -9.83
C ARG A 192 2.08 11.84 -8.75
N VAL A 193 1.87 12.58 -7.67
CA VAL A 193 0.78 12.36 -6.72
C VAL A 193 -0.27 13.44 -6.97
N GLN A 194 -1.54 13.05 -7.07
CA GLN A 194 -2.65 13.98 -7.11
C GLN A 194 -3.39 13.95 -5.76
N VAL A 195 -3.84 15.12 -5.32
CA VAL A 195 -4.59 15.32 -4.06
C VAL A 195 -6.02 15.70 -4.39
N PHE A 196 -6.96 15.04 -3.73
CA PHE A 196 -8.40 15.28 -3.92
C PHE A 196 -9.09 15.60 -2.60
N SER A 197 -10.16 16.38 -2.67
CA SER A 197 -11.10 16.56 -1.56
C SER A 197 -11.85 15.25 -1.27
N PRO A 198 -12.53 15.11 -0.12
CA PRO A 198 -13.40 13.96 0.16
C PRO A 198 -14.50 13.76 -0.90
N ALA A 199 -14.91 14.83 -1.58
CA ALA A 199 -15.89 14.79 -2.67
C ALA A 199 -15.30 14.33 -4.02
N GLY A 200 -13.97 14.10 -4.10
CA GLY A 200 -13.30 13.72 -5.35
C GLY A 200 -12.90 14.90 -6.24
N GLU A 201 -12.93 16.13 -5.72
CA GLU A 201 -12.50 17.32 -6.44
C GLU A 201 -10.97 17.44 -6.40
N PHE A 202 -10.35 17.76 -7.54
CA PHE A 202 -8.91 17.98 -7.62
C PHE A 202 -8.48 19.19 -6.79
N VAL A 203 -7.48 19.01 -5.95
CA VAL A 203 -6.92 20.03 -5.06
C VAL A 203 -5.52 20.46 -5.50
N ALA A 204 -4.63 19.49 -5.72
CA ALA A 204 -3.23 19.74 -6.05
C ALA A 204 -2.58 18.57 -6.77
N GLU A 205 -1.44 18.84 -7.43
CA GLU A 205 -0.52 17.79 -7.86
C GLU A 205 0.86 18.04 -7.25
N TRP A 206 1.56 16.94 -6.92
CA TRP A 206 2.91 16.97 -6.38
C TRP A 206 3.83 16.18 -7.29
N LYS A 207 4.98 16.77 -7.61
CA LYS A 207 6.00 16.25 -8.53
C LYS A 207 7.39 16.36 -7.90
N GLY A 208 8.43 15.97 -8.65
CA GLY A 208 9.82 16.07 -8.22
C GLY A 208 10.41 14.71 -7.81
N PHE A 209 9.72 13.63 -8.16
CA PHE A 209 10.14 12.24 -8.02
C PHE A 209 9.76 11.49 -9.31
N GLY A 210 10.22 10.26 -9.48
CA GLY A 210 9.88 9.44 -10.64
C GLY A 210 8.52 8.77 -10.48
N ASN A 211 8.52 7.47 -10.53
CA ASN A 211 7.36 6.59 -10.63
C ASN A 211 6.83 6.22 -9.23
N PRO A 212 5.78 6.87 -8.67
CA PRO A 212 5.29 6.57 -7.33
C PRO A 212 4.54 5.25 -7.28
N PHE A 213 4.90 4.39 -6.34
CA PHE A 213 4.22 3.11 -6.10
C PHE A 213 3.28 3.18 -4.91
N GLY A 214 3.80 3.24 -3.70
CA GLY A 214 3.04 3.26 -2.47
C GLY A 214 2.98 4.64 -1.83
N LEU A 215 1.87 4.91 -1.16
CA LEU A 215 1.64 6.12 -0.38
C LEU A 215 1.30 5.76 1.05
N LEU A 216 1.83 6.52 2.01
CA LEU A 216 1.54 6.36 3.43
C LEU A 216 1.52 7.73 4.12
N VAL A 217 0.40 8.10 4.72
CA VAL A 217 0.33 9.29 5.57
C VAL A 217 0.81 8.95 6.98
N VAL A 218 1.85 9.64 7.44
CA VAL A 218 2.41 9.53 8.79
C VAL A 218 2.51 10.92 9.41
N ASN A 219 1.73 11.16 10.47
CA ASN A 219 1.66 12.48 11.12
C ASN A 219 1.29 13.60 10.13
N GLN A 220 2.22 14.50 9.82
CA GLN A 220 2.07 15.64 8.91
C GLN A 220 2.84 15.43 7.58
N GLU A 221 3.18 14.19 7.27
CA GLU A 221 3.95 13.84 6.08
C GLU A 221 3.22 12.78 5.25
N LEU A 222 3.42 12.85 3.93
CA LEU A 222 3.14 11.77 3.00
C LEU A 222 4.47 11.12 2.60
N LEU A 223 4.62 9.86 2.91
CA LEU A 223 5.71 9.03 2.41
C LEU A 223 5.29 8.47 1.06
N VAL A 224 6.19 8.58 0.08
CA VAL A 224 6.01 8.08 -1.29
C VAL A 224 7.15 7.12 -1.59
N SER A 225 6.83 5.83 -1.80
CA SER A 225 7.83 4.90 -2.32
C SER A 225 7.97 5.07 -3.83
N GLU A 226 9.19 5.21 -4.28
CA GLU A 226 9.58 5.25 -5.68
C GLU A 226 10.37 3.97 -5.97
N GLY A 227 9.74 3.05 -6.71
CA GLY A 227 10.29 1.70 -6.87
C GLY A 227 11.45 1.62 -7.84
N ASP A 228 11.47 2.42 -8.91
CA ASP A 228 12.44 2.29 -9.99
C ASP A 228 13.84 2.77 -9.57
N ILE A 229 13.92 3.84 -8.76
CA ILE A 229 15.18 4.35 -8.21
C ILE A 229 15.45 3.91 -6.77
N ASN A 230 14.54 3.12 -6.19
CA ASN A 230 14.68 2.56 -4.83
C ASN A 230 14.83 3.64 -3.75
N LYS A 231 13.92 4.63 -3.77
CA LYS A 231 13.87 5.72 -2.80
C LYS A 231 12.52 5.84 -2.10
N ILE A 232 12.52 6.50 -0.97
CA ILE A 232 11.32 6.96 -0.26
C ILE A 232 11.44 8.47 -0.10
N PHE A 233 10.41 9.19 -0.56
CA PHE A 233 10.28 10.64 -0.45
C PHE A 233 9.31 10.98 0.68
N HIS A 234 9.60 12.05 1.40
CA HIS A 234 8.75 12.63 2.43
C HIS A 234 8.23 13.98 1.94
N PHE A 235 6.93 14.10 1.85
CA PHE A 235 6.27 15.37 1.52
C PHE A 235 5.57 15.94 2.74
N THR A 236 5.75 17.23 2.99
CA THR A 236 4.96 17.93 4.00
C THR A 236 3.51 18.10 3.51
N LEU A 237 2.53 17.58 4.25
CA LEU A 237 1.10 17.61 3.86
C LEU A 237 0.55 19.02 3.64
N SER A 238 1.03 20.02 4.39
CA SER A 238 0.53 21.40 4.30
C SER A 238 1.05 22.15 3.08
N SER A 239 2.22 21.78 2.53
CA SER A 239 2.86 22.52 1.44
C SER A 239 3.06 21.71 0.16
N GLY A 240 2.98 20.38 0.23
CA GLY A 240 3.30 19.50 -0.89
C GLY A 240 4.76 19.56 -1.32
N LYS A 241 5.66 20.03 -0.45
CA LYS A 241 7.09 20.10 -0.73
C LYS A 241 7.82 18.89 -0.17
N ILE A 242 8.85 18.44 -0.88
CA ILE A 242 9.75 17.40 -0.41
C ILE A 242 10.54 17.94 0.79
N ALA A 243 10.38 17.27 1.94
CA ALA A 243 11.09 17.57 3.17
C ALA A 243 12.33 16.69 3.33
N ALA A 244 12.29 15.46 2.84
CA ALA A 244 13.41 14.52 2.85
C ALA A 244 13.27 13.48 1.75
N GLU A 245 14.39 12.89 1.37
CA GLU A 245 14.43 11.68 0.54
C GLU A 245 15.56 10.77 1.01
N TRP A 246 15.36 9.46 0.92
CA TRP A 246 16.36 8.48 1.33
C TRP A 246 16.15 7.14 0.63
N GLY A 247 17.11 6.25 0.80
CA GLY A 247 17.14 4.95 0.13
C GLY A 247 17.99 4.98 -1.14
N ASN A 248 18.40 3.79 -1.56
CA ASN A 248 19.19 3.55 -2.75
C ASN A 248 19.07 2.06 -3.14
N PRO A 249 19.58 1.62 -4.32
CA PRO A 249 19.49 0.22 -4.77
C PRO A 249 20.22 -0.81 -3.90
N GLU A 250 21.11 -0.39 -3.00
CA GLU A 250 21.76 -1.30 -2.05
C GLU A 250 20.85 -1.56 -0.84
N MET A 251 20.13 -0.54 -0.40
CA MET A 251 19.25 -0.57 0.76
C MET A 251 17.88 -1.15 0.44
N LEU A 252 17.23 -0.71 -0.64
CA LEU A 252 15.87 -1.07 -1.04
C LEU A 252 15.87 -1.83 -2.37
N LYS A 253 14.88 -2.73 -2.56
CA LYS A 253 14.73 -3.55 -3.77
C LYS A 253 13.30 -3.46 -4.30
N LEU A 254 13.00 -2.37 -5.01
CA LEU A 254 11.69 -1.99 -5.50
C LEU A 254 10.68 -1.86 -4.34
N PRO A 255 10.81 -0.80 -3.51
CA PRO A 255 9.87 -0.53 -2.42
C PRO A 255 8.47 -0.28 -3.01
N HIS A 256 7.47 -0.91 -2.39
CA HIS A 256 6.07 -0.89 -2.86
C HIS A 256 5.16 -0.30 -1.79
N LEU A 257 4.15 -1.03 -1.31
CA LEU A 257 3.28 -0.51 -0.25
C LEU A 257 3.97 -0.61 1.11
N MET A 258 3.64 0.35 1.97
CA MET A 258 4.29 0.58 3.26
C MET A 258 3.25 0.73 4.36
N SER A 259 3.65 0.44 5.60
CA SER A 259 2.85 0.69 6.80
C SER A 259 3.73 1.09 7.98
N THR A 260 3.13 1.64 9.03
CA THR A 260 3.84 1.95 10.29
C THR A 260 3.14 1.33 11.48
N ASP A 261 3.93 0.98 12.51
CA ASP A 261 3.38 0.64 13.82
C ASP A 261 3.18 1.89 14.70
N LYS A 262 2.58 1.72 15.86
CA LYS A 262 2.34 2.80 16.84
C LYS A 262 3.62 3.44 17.40
N LYS A 263 4.78 2.79 17.25
CA LYS A 263 6.08 3.33 17.66
C LYS A 263 6.73 4.16 16.56
N GLY A 264 6.13 4.20 15.37
CA GLY A 264 6.65 4.87 14.19
C GLY A 264 7.71 4.06 13.44
N ASN A 265 7.85 2.75 13.72
CA ASN A 265 8.66 1.89 12.87
C ASN A 265 7.97 1.75 11.51
N LEU A 266 8.74 1.90 10.44
CA LEU A 266 8.26 1.78 9.07
C LEU A 266 8.55 0.37 8.54
N TYR A 267 7.53 -0.24 7.97
CA TYR A 267 7.59 -1.52 7.27
C TYR A 267 7.45 -1.28 5.78
N VAL A 268 8.36 -1.82 4.99
CA VAL A 268 8.40 -1.63 3.53
C VAL A 268 8.36 -3.00 2.85
N ALA A 269 7.32 -3.23 2.06
CA ALA A 269 7.27 -4.39 1.18
C ALA A 269 8.16 -4.16 -0.04
N GLU A 270 9.08 -5.07 -0.31
CA GLU A 270 10.04 -4.98 -1.41
C GLU A 270 9.77 -6.06 -2.46
N VAL A 271 9.30 -5.67 -3.64
CA VAL A 271 8.87 -6.58 -4.71
C VAL A 271 10.03 -7.48 -5.15
N ASN A 272 11.15 -6.87 -5.53
CA ASN A 272 12.32 -7.59 -6.03
C ASN A 272 13.17 -8.21 -4.91
N GLY A 273 13.07 -7.65 -3.70
CA GLY A 273 13.72 -8.18 -2.51
C GLY A 273 13.01 -9.43 -1.97
N LYS A 274 11.74 -9.64 -2.33
CA LYS A 274 10.87 -10.69 -1.77
C LYS A 274 10.94 -10.72 -0.25
N ARG A 275 10.91 -9.53 0.38
CA ARG A 275 11.07 -9.35 1.81
C ARG A 275 10.29 -8.15 2.31
N VAL A 276 10.05 -8.10 3.60
CA VAL A 276 9.59 -6.89 4.30
C VAL A 276 10.76 -6.37 5.12
N GLN A 277 11.21 -5.16 4.82
CA GLN A 277 12.25 -4.48 5.58
C GLN A 277 11.63 -3.60 6.67
N ILE A 278 12.27 -3.59 7.83
CA ILE A 278 11.82 -2.84 8.99
C ILE A 278 12.82 -1.72 9.26
N PHE A 279 12.32 -0.51 9.41
CA PHE A 279 13.11 0.67 9.71
C PHE A 279 12.64 1.30 11.02
N LYS A 280 13.59 1.77 11.84
CA LYS A 280 13.31 2.60 13.00
C LYS A 280 13.55 4.06 12.66
N LYS A 281 12.74 4.95 13.22
CA LYS A 281 12.98 6.38 13.11
C LYS A 281 14.35 6.71 13.67
N ALA A 282 15.14 7.50 12.94
CA ALA A 282 16.42 8.00 13.45
C ALA A 282 16.18 8.86 14.68
N LYS A 283 17.12 8.81 15.62
CA LYS A 283 17.05 9.60 16.88
C LYS A 283 17.47 11.03 16.63
#